data_caaa7d08df99f6f37a1ff97be9b97437
#
_entry.id   caaa7d08df99f6f37a1ff97be9b97437
#
_cell.length_a   1.000
_cell.length_b   1.000
_cell.length_c   1.000
_cell.angle_alpha   90.00
_cell.angle_beta   90.00
_cell.angle_gamma   90.00
#
_symmetry.space_group_name_H-M   'P 1'
#
loop_
_entity.id
_entity.type
_entity.pdbx_description
1 polymer ?
#
loop_
_entity_poly.entity_id
_entity_poly.type
_entity_poly.pdbx_seq_one_letter_code
_entity_poly.pdbx_strand_id
1 'polypeptide(L)'
;MALFQAFRAVRPAEGKAEKVAALPYDVVSREEAREIGEKNPYSFLHVDRAEMDLDPEIDLYDAVVYQKAKENLDRFQAEGTLIQDEKPNYYLYELIRKGKSQMGIVGVSSIDDYMNGVIKKHELTREDKEQDRIHHVDICDANTGPIFLACRYPKELLVLMENWKNSHEPVYDFTSEDEITHRVWIVDEEEKIQKIHSLFGGISSIYIADGHHRAASAVKVGQKRRKEHPDYTGKEEFNFFLSVVFPYDQLTILPYHRIVKDLKGMEPKAFIGSMKFNFELMAMPGFPCKPVEKHCFGLYVDGEWFHLKAYPDVYAKKDSVGQLDVSILQDKVLGPVLGIEDPRTDERICFMGGNHKLKDLAAAADETGGAAFAMYPTSMEELMAIADEGKLMPPKSTWFEPKLRSGLFIHKLSD
;
A
#
# COMPACT_ATOMS: atom_id res chain seq x y z
N MET A 1 -9.01 20.57 8.39
CA MET A 1 -10.25 19.94 7.88
C MET A 1 -9.91 19.41 6.51
N ALA A 2 -10.29 18.17 6.22
CA ALA A 2 -9.86 17.51 5.00
C ALA A 2 -10.64 18.01 3.77
N LEU A 3 -9.92 18.26 2.68
CA LEU A 3 -10.49 18.59 1.38
C LEU A 3 -10.44 17.36 0.47
N PHE A 4 -11.59 16.72 0.32
CA PHE A 4 -11.79 15.53 -0.48
C PHE A 4 -12.96 15.75 -1.44
N GLN A 5 -12.74 15.54 -2.75
CA GLN A 5 -13.68 15.96 -3.79
C GLN A 5 -14.06 14.82 -4.71
N ALA A 6 -15.27 14.93 -5.30
CA ALA A 6 -15.69 14.16 -6.46
C ALA A 6 -14.87 14.58 -7.69
N PHE A 7 -14.68 13.66 -8.64
CA PHE A 7 -13.90 13.90 -9.85
C PHE A 7 -14.46 13.15 -11.06
N ARG A 8 -14.02 13.52 -12.24
CA ARG A 8 -14.38 12.86 -13.51
C ARG A 8 -13.42 11.70 -13.78
N ALA A 9 -13.70 10.53 -13.19
CA ALA A 9 -12.80 9.38 -13.38
C ALA A 9 -12.70 8.96 -14.84
N VAL A 10 -11.48 8.64 -15.29
CA VAL A 10 -11.27 7.74 -16.41
C VAL A 10 -11.27 6.32 -15.83
N ARG A 11 -12.12 5.45 -16.36
CA ARG A 11 -12.38 4.12 -15.82
C ARG A 11 -12.74 3.11 -16.90
N PRO A 12 -12.68 1.79 -16.63
CA PRO A 12 -13.03 0.77 -17.60
C PRO A 12 -14.45 0.92 -18.16
N ALA A 13 -14.61 0.71 -19.46
CA ALA A 13 -15.92 0.59 -20.07
C ALA A 13 -16.64 -0.67 -19.55
N GLU A 14 -17.95 -0.75 -19.78
CA GLU A 14 -18.79 -1.88 -19.37
C GLU A 14 -18.17 -3.21 -19.84
N GLY A 15 -18.11 -4.20 -18.94
CA GLY A 15 -17.54 -5.53 -19.19
C GLY A 15 -16.01 -5.57 -19.34
N LYS A 16 -15.28 -4.48 -19.08
CA LYS A 16 -13.81 -4.43 -19.20
C LYS A 16 -13.09 -4.43 -17.84
N ALA A 17 -13.77 -4.13 -16.73
CA ALA A 17 -13.15 -3.90 -15.43
C ALA A 17 -12.24 -5.03 -14.95
N GLU A 18 -12.69 -6.28 -15.03
CA GLU A 18 -11.90 -7.47 -14.64
C GLU A 18 -10.61 -7.61 -15.45
N LYS A 19 -10.67 -7.32 -16.76
CA LYS A 19 -9.50 -7.41 -17.65
C LYS A 19 -8.51 -6.26 -17.46
N VAL A 20 -9.02 -5.07 -17.13
CA VAL A 20 -8.19 -3.87 -16.94
C VAL A 20 -7.55 -3.85 -15.57
N ALA A 21 -8.29 -4.24 -14.52
CA ALA A 21 -7.82 -4.17 -13.14
C ALA A 21 -6.50 -4.93 -12.92
N ALA A 22 -5.49 -4.21 -12.46
CA ALA A 22 -4.15 -4.77 -12.24
C ALA A 22 -3.68 -4.57 -10.80
N LEU A 23 -2.80 -5.43 -10.32
CA LEU A 23 -2.07 -5.20 -9.08
C LEU A 23 -1.22 -3.93 -9.18
N PRO A 24 -0.95 -3.23 -8.06
CA PRO A 24 -0.05 -2.08 -8.06
C PRO A 24 1.34 -2.44 -8.62
N TYR A 25 1.96 -1.49 -9.29
CA TYR A 25 3.25 -1.65 -9.97
C TYR A 25 4.39 -2.19 -9.07
N ASP A 26 4.33 -1.93 -7.77
CA ASP A 26 5.36 -2.23 -6.78
C ASP A 26 5.24 -3.62 -6.14
N VAL A 27 4.20 -4.39 -6.50
CA VAL A 27 3.99 -5.76 -6.03
C VAL A 27 4.08 -6.80 -7.16
N VAL A 28 4.40 -6.37 -8.37
CA VAL A 28 4.56 -7.22 -9.55
C VAL A 28 5.98 -7.05 -10.09
N SER A 29 6.73 -8.13 -10.29
CA SER A 29 8.05 -8.07 -10.92
C SER A 29 7.94 -7.74 -12.41
N ARG A 30 9.06 -7.45 -13.06
CA ARG A 30 9.12 -7.18 -14.51
C ARG A 30 8.71 -8.40 -15.32
N GLU A 31 9.18 -9.56 -14.92
CA GLU A 31 8.92 -10.85 -15.55
C GLU A 31 7.42 -11.22 -15.43
N GLU A 32 6.87 -11.12 -14.22
CA GLU A 32 5.44 -11.35 -13.97
C GLU A 32 4.55 -10.40 -14.76
N ALA A 33 4.91 -9.10 -14.82
CA ALA A 33 4.18 -8.11 -15.60
C ALA A 33 4.13 -8.48 -17.08
N ARG A 34 5.27 -8.93 -17.64
CA ARG A 34 5.36 -9.39 -19.04
C ARG A 34 4.49 -10.60 -19.31
N GLU A 35 4.55 -11.63 -18.45
CA GLU A 35 3.72 -12.82 -18.57
C GLU A 35 2.22 -12.50 -18.51
N ILE A 36 1.82 -11.57 -17.61
CA ILE A 36 0.43 -11.12 -17.50
C ILE A 36 0.02 -10.35 -18.77
N GLY A 37 0.85 -9.43 -19.24
CA GLY A 37 0.57 -8.60 -20.41
C GLY A 37 0.45 -9.38 -21.70
N GLU A 38 1.31 -10.39 -21.92
CA GLU A 38 1.24 -11.28 -23.06
C GLU A 38 -0.11 -12.05 -23.13
N LYS A 39 -0.66 -12.41 -21.97
CA LYS A 39 -1.95 -13.10 -21.88
C LYS A 39 -3.15 -12.16 -21.91
N ASN A 40 -2.97 -10.93 -21.47
CA ASN A 40 -4.05 -9.96 -21.32
C ASN A 40 -3.67 -8.57 -21.89
N PRO A 41 -4.00 -8.28 -23.16
CA PRO A 41 -3.68 -7.00 -23.81
C PRO A 41 -4.45 -5.80 -23.23
N TYR A 42 -5.41 -6.02 -22.35
CA TYR A 42 -6.17 -4.99 -21.63
C TYR A 42 -5.63 -4.69 -20.25
N SER A 43 -4.67 -5.48 -19.73
CA SER A 43 -4.11 -5.29 -18.38
C SER A 43 -3.57 -3.88 -18.23
N PHE A 44 -3.93 -3.23 -17.12
CA PHE A 44 -3.43 -1.89 -16.81
C PHE A 44 -1.91 -1.88 -16.50
N LEU A 45 -1.29 -3.04 -16.35
CA LEU A 45 0.18 -3.15 -16.29
C LEU A 45 0.86 -2.60 -17.54
N HIS A 46 0.22 -2.60 -18.71
CA HIS A 46 0.72 -1.92 -19.91
C HIS A 46 0.94 -0.41 -19.70
N VAL A 47 0.25 0.20 -18.72
CA VAL A 47 0.44 1.59 -18.31
C VAL A 47 1.38 1.70 -17.11
N ASP A 48 1.14 0.94 -16.05
CA ASP A 48 1.90 1.07 -14.79
C ASP A 48 3.30 0.42 -14.83
N ARG A 49 3.52 -0.55 -15.74
CA ARG A 49 4.75 -1.32 -15.98
C ARG A 49 5.08 -1.38 -17.48
N ALA A 50 5.03 -0.21 -18.14
CA ALA A 50 5.10 -0.09 -19.60
C ALA A 50 6.42 -0.63 -20.20
N GLU A 51 7.47 -0.79 -19.41
CA GLU A 51 8.72 -1.45 -19.82
C GLU A 51 8.51 -2.91 -20.28
N MET A 52 7.40 -3.54 -19.90
CA MET A 52 7.08 -4.89 -20.38
C MET A 52 6.80 -4.94 -21.88
N ASP A 53 6.39 -3.82 -22.48
CA ASP A 53 6.11 -3.68 -23.92
C ASP A 53 7.36 -3.26 -24.73
N LEU A 54 8.52 -3.12 -24.06
CA LEU A 54 9.78 -2.68 -24.63
C LEU A 54 10.84 -3.78 -24.60
N ASP A 55 12.03 -3.48 -25.15
CA ASP A 55 13.18 -4.40 -25.11
C ASP A 55 13.46 -4.81 -23.66
N PRO A 56 13.68 -6.12 -23.38
CA PRO A 56 14.01 -6.61 -22.05
C PRO A 56 15.22 -5.96 -21.37
N GLU A 57 16.18 -5.48 -22.18
CA GLU A 57 17.42 -4.86 -21.67
C GLU A 57 17.26 -3.36 -21.37
N ILE A 58 16.07 -2.76 -21.62
CA ILE A 58 15.87 -1.34 -21.36
C ILE A 58 15.96 -1.01 -19.87
N ASP A 59 16.56 0.12 -19.55
CA ASP A 59 16.57 0.64 -18.18
C ASP A 59 15.11 0.99 -17.77
N LEU A 60 14.70 0.55 -16.57
CA LEU A 60 13.36 0.79 -16.04
C LEU A 60 13.03 2.28 -15.88
N TYR A 61 14.03 3.12 -15.79
CA TYR A 61 13.92 4.57 -15.60
C TYR A 61 14.22 5.37 -16.88
N ASP A 62 14.34 4.70 -18.03
CA ASP A 62 14.52 5.39 -19.30
C ASP A 62 13.24 6.18 -19.66
N ALA A 63 13.44 7.36 -20.25
CA ALA A 63 12.35 8.25 -20.65
C ALA A 63 11.33 7.58 -21.61
N VAL A 64 11.79 6.64 -22.44
CA VAL A 64 10.92 5.91 -23.37
C VAL A 64 9.89 5.04 -22.65
N VAL A 65 10.18 4.57 -21.43
CA VAL A 65 9.22 3.79 -20.61
C VAL A 65 8.00 4.64 -20.27
N TYR A 66 8.22 5.87 -19.83
CA TYR A 66 7.13 6.80 -19.49
C TYR A 66 6.35 7.26 -20.73
N GLN A 67 7.02 7.46 -21.85
CA GLN A 67 6.35 7.75 -23.13
C GLN A 67 5.46 6.57 -23.55
N LYS A 68 5.96 5.33 -23.39
CA LYS A 68 5.18 4.13 -23.67
C LYS A 68 3.95 3.99 -22.76
N ALA A 69 4.09 4.33 -21.47
CA ALA A 69 2.97 4.39 -20.53
C ALA A 69 1.88 5.35 -21.01
N LYS A 70 2.28 6.56 -21.44
CA LYS A 70 1.37 7.57 -22.01
C LYS A 70 0.69 7.07 -23.28
N GLU A 71 1.45 6.52 -24.23
CA GLU A 71 0.91 5.94 -25.47
C GLU A 71 -0.13 4.85 -25.17
N ASN A 72 0.14 3.96 -24.22
CA ASN A 72 -0.79 2.89 -23.84
C ASN A 72 -2.05 3.45 -23.17
N LEU A 73 -1.92 4.45 -22.31
CA LEU A 73 -3.07 5.11 -21.68
C LEU A 73 -3.96 5.82 -22.72
N ASP A 74 -3.36 6.53 -23.66
CA ASP A 74 -4.07 7.21 -24.75
C ASP A 74 -4.75 6.21 -25.67
N ARG A 75 -4.07 5.11 -26.01
CA ARG A 75 -4.63 4.01 -26.81
C ARG A 75 -5.85 3.40 -26.12
N PHE A 76 -5.79 3.09 -24.83
CA PHE A 76 -6.93 2.53 -24.09
C PHE A 76 -8.15 3.44 -24.10
N GLN A 77 -7.95 4.76 -24.05
CA GLN A 77 -9.04 5.73 -24.17
C GLN A 77 -9.56 5.81 -25.61
N ALA A 78 -8.67 5.88 -26.61
CA ALA A 78 -9.05 5.97 -28.02
C ALA A 78 -9.81 4.73 -28.53
N GLU A 79 -9.47 3.55 -28.03
CA GLU A 79 -10.13 2.28 -28.35
C GLU A 79 -11.43 2.05 -27.53
N GLY A 80 -11.76 2.94 -26.61
CA GLY A 80 -12.93 2.81 -25.74
C GLY A 80 -12.80 1.69 -24.69
N THR A 81 -11.59 1.24 -24.38
CA THR A 81 -11.32 0.34 -23.25
C THR A 81 -11.49 1.08 -21.94
N LEU A 82 -11.07 2.34 -21.90
CA LEU A 82 -11.31 3.29 -20.83
C LEU A 82 -12.22 4.41 -21.33
N ILE A 83 -13.16 4.82 -20.46
CA ILE A 83 -14.08 5.92 -20.72
C ILE A 83 -13.94 6.96 -19.60
N GLN A 84 -14.17 8.24 -19.91
CA GLN A 84 -14.20 9.30 -18.90
C GLN A 84 -15.65 9.63 -18.55
N ASP A 85 -15.95 9.74 -17.25
CA ASP A 85 -17.26 10.17 -16.80
C ASP A 85 -17.51 11.65 -17.16
N GLU A 86 -18.76 11.96 -17.53
CA GLU A 86 -19.15 13.32 -17.96
C GLU A 86 -19.17 14.33 -16.80
N LYS A 87 -19.49 13.85 -15.59
CA LYS A 87 -19.63 14.67 -14.37
C LYS A 87 -18.70 14.18 -13.27
N PRO A 88 -18.31 15.06 -12.35
CA PRO A 88 -17.61 14.65 -11.14
C PRO A 88 -18.49 13.78 -10.27
N ASN A 89 -18.01 12.61 -9.89
CA ASN A 89 -18.69 11.64 -9.03
C ASN A 89 -17.76 11.21 -7.89
N TYR A 90 -18.34 10.70 -6.81
CA TYR A 90 -17.66 9.78 -5.92
C TYR A 90 -17.95 8.35 -6.34
N TYR A 91 -17.10 7.43 -5.87
CA TYR A 91 -17.35 6.00 -6.09
C TYR A 91 -17.21 5.27 -4.76
N LEU A 92 -18.04 4.24 -4.55
CA LEU A 92 -17.80 3.28 -3.48
C LEU A 92 -17.00 2.12 -4.07
N TYR A 93 -15.93 1.74 -3.39
CA TYR A 93 -15.10 0.62 -3.78
C TYR A 93 -15.02 -0.38 -2.63
N GLU A 94 -15.66 -1.55 -2.83
CA GLU A 94 -15.66 -2.66 -1.90
C GLU A 94 -14.70 -3.75 -2.36
N LEU A 95 -13.89 -4.22 -1.43
CA LEU A 95 -13.03 -5.39 -1.60
C LEU A 95 -13.42 -6.44 -0.57
N ILE A 96 -13.66 -7.68 -1.03
CA ILE A 96 -14.01 -8.80 -0.16
C ILE A 96 -12.92 -9.85 -0.26
N ARG A 97 -12.30 -10.17 0.87
CA ARG A 97 -11.25 -11.19 0.99
C ARG A 97 -11.58 -12.17 2.12
N LYS A 98 -11.71 -13.47 1.80
CA LYS A 98 -12.02 -14.52 2.79
C LYS A 98 -13.25 -14.18 3.66
N GLY A 99 -14.29 -13.62 3.03
CA GLY A 99 -15.54 -13.24 3.70
C GLY A 99 -15.49 -11.92 4.49
N LYS A 100 -14.33 -11.26 4.61
CA LYS A 100 -14.21 -9.95 5.22
C LYS A 100 -14.30 -8.86 4.14
N SER A 101 -15.28 -7.96 4.28
CA SER A 101 -15.47 -6.79 3.42
C SER A 101 -14.77 -5.57 4.00
N GLN A 102 -14.18 -4.76 3.14
CA GLN A 102 -13.77 -3.38 3.41
C GLN A 102 -14.28 -2.49 2.28
N MET A 103 -14.92 -1.38 2.60
CA MET A 103 -15.51 -0.47 1.62
C MET A 103 -15.03 0.96 1.87
N GLY A 104 -14.43 1.57 0.85
CA GLY A 104 -13.95 2.94 0.87
C GLY A 104 -14.64 3.83 -0.14
N ILE A 105 -14.46 5.14 0.03
CA ILE A 105 -14.91 6.15 -0.93
C ILE A 105 -13.73 6.56 -1.80
N VAL A 106 -13.91 6.50 -3.11
CA VAL A 106 -12.95 6.97 -4.12
C VAL A 106 -13.27 8.42 -4.46
N GLY A 107 -12.24 9.23 -4.45
CA GLY A 107 -12.28 10.64 -4.81
C GLY A 107 -10.88 11.20 -4.94
N VAL A 108 -10.73 12.48 -4.95
CA VAL A 108 -9.45 13.17 -5.01
C VAL A 108 -9.18 13.96 -3.74
N SER A 109 -7.99 13.77 -3.17
CA SER A 109 -7.50 14.43 -1.95
C SER A 109 -6.58 15.60 -2.29
N SER A 110 -6.67 16.69 -1.53
CA SER A 110 -5.84 17.88 -1.76
C SER A 110 -4.36 17.64 -1.46
N ILE A 111 -3.48 18.13 -2.35
CA ILE A 111 -2.03 18.15 -2.10
C ILE A 111 -1.68 19.07 -0.91
N ASP A 112 -2.49 20.10 -0.65
CA ASP A 112 -2.28 20.99 0.50
C ASP A 112 -2.52 20.27 1.82
N ASP A 113 -3.50 19.36 1.88
CA ASP A 113 -3.74 18.53 3.06
C ASP A 113 -2.56 17.60 3.39
N TYR A 114 -1.86 17.10 2.38
CA TYR A 114 -0.62 16.37 2.57
C TYR A 114 0.50 17.28 3.10
N MET A 115 0.68 18.47 2.52
CA MET A 115 1.72 19.42 2.93
C MET A 115 1.50 19.97 4.34
N ASN A 116 0.22 20.20 4.71
CA ASN A 116 -0.16 20.78 6.01
C ASN A 116 -0.36 19.73 7.11
N GLY A 117 -0.15 18.42 6.82
CA GLY A 117 -0.23 17.35 7.80
C GLY A 117 -1.66 16.97 8.21
N VAL A 118 -2.68 17.34 7.43
CA VAL A 118 -4.04 16.77 7.53
C VAL A 118 -4.01 15.32 7.05
N ILE A 119 -3.30 15.05 5.95
CA ILE A 119 -2.97 13.70 5.49
C ILE A 119 -1.62 13.33 6.08
N LYS A 120 -1.64 12.40 7.03
CA LYS A 120 -0.49 11.98 7.83
C LYS A 120 0.21 10.78 7.23
N LYS A 121 1.53 10.81 7.24
CA LYS A 121 2.41 9.73 6.79
C LYS A 121 3.07 9.04 7.97
N HIS A 122 3.41 7.79 7.79
CA HIS A 122 4.12 6.99 8.80
C HIS A 122 5.39 6.32 8.24
N GLU A 123 5.71 6.53 6.97
CA GLU A 123 6.89 5.95 6.30
C GLU A 123 7.60 7.02 5.45
N LEU A 124 8.94 6.91 5.36
CA LEU A 124 9.75 7.72 4.45
C LEU A 124 9.73 7.12 3.05
N THR A 125 9.69 7.99 2.06
CA THR A 125 9.86 7.61 0.66
C THR A 125 11.35 7.48 0.29
N ARG A 126 11.64 6.61 -0.67
CA ARG A 126 12.96 6.49 -1.29
C ARG A 126 13.00 7.40 -2.51
N GLU A 127 14.09 8.16 -2.64
CA GLU A 127 14.26 9.16 -3.71
C GLU A 127 14.15 8.55 -5.12
N ASP A 128 14.81 7.40 -5.36
CA ASP A 128 14.76 6.69 -6.65
C ASP A 128 13.33 6.31 -7.07
N LYS A 129 12.56 5.76 -6.14
CA LYS A 129 11.16 5.37 -6.38
C LYS A 129 10.23 6.57 -6.53
N GLU A 130 10.53 7.64 -5.83
CA GLU A 130 9.74 8.87 -5.91
C GLU A 130 9.96 9.56 -7.25
N GLN A 131 11.22 9.67 -7.72
CA GLN A 131 11.55 10.23 -9.04
C GLN A 131 10.91 9.43 -10.18
N ASP A 132 10.96 8.11 -10.12
CA ASP A 132 10.27 7.23 -11.06
C ASP A 132 8.78 7.59 -11.17
N ARG A 133 8.08 7.69 -10.04
CA ARG A 133 6.63 7.99 -10.06
C ARG A 133 6.33 9.45 -10.44
N ILE A 134 7.23 10.40 -10.14
CA ILE A 134 7.10 11.78 -10.62
C ILE A 134 7.09 11.82 -12.16
N HIS A 135 8.08 11.16 -12.81
CA HIS A 135 8.13 11.10 -14.26
C HIS A 135 6.89 10.43 -14.84
N HIS A 136 6.46 9.31 -14.25
CA HIS A 136 5.29 8.58 -14.71
C HIS A 136 4.02 9.45 -14.63
N VAL A 137 3.73 10.06 -13.49
CA VAL A 137 2.55 10.92 -13.29
C VAL A 137 2.59 12.15 -14.18
N ASP A 138 3.76 12.78 -14.31
CA ASP A 138 3.92 14.01 -15.11
C ASP A 138 3.76 13.76 -16.61
N ILE A 139 4.31 12.68 -17.13
CA ILE A 139 4.24 12.33 -18.55
C ILE A 139 2.87 11.74 -18.92
N CYS A 140 2.28 10.87 -18.09
CA CYS A 140 0.92 10.37 -18.28
C CYS A 140 -0.14 11.47 -18.10
N ASP A 141 0.22 12.58 -17.46
CA ASP A 141 -0.69 13.65 -17.05
C ASP A 141 -1.88 13.12 -16.23
N ALA A 142 -1.62 12.11 -15.40
CA ALA A 142 -2.65 11.41 -14.64
C ALA A 142 -2.10 10.67 -13.41
N ASN A 143 -2.92 10.53 -12.38
CA ASN A 143 -2.73 9.55 -11.32
C ASN A 143 -3.35 8.22 -11.77
N THR A 144 -2.54 7.22 -12.03
CA THR A 144 -2.95 5.93 -12.61
C THR A 144 -3.31 4.86 -11.60
N GLY A 145 -2.91 5.04 -10.33
CA GLY A 145 -3.22 4.13 -9.23
C GLY A 145 -3.63 4.88 -7.97
N PRO A 146 -4.71 4.46 -7.31
CA PRO A 146 -5.21 5.15 -6.13
C PRO A 146 -4.26 5.02 -4.94
N ILE A 147 -4.19 6.09 -4.14
CA ILE A 147 -3.51 6.08 -2.85
C ILE A 147 -4.48 5.53 -1.81
N PHE A 148 -4.02 4.59 -0.99
CA PHE A 148 -4.80 3.93 0.02
C PHE A 148 -4.76 4.75 1.31
N LEU A 149 -5.87 5.40 1.65
CA LEU A 149 -6.03 6.25 2.82
C LEU A 149 -7.00 5.62 3.82
N ALA A 150 -6.86 6.01 5.08
CA ALA A 150 -7.75 5.60 6.16
C ALA A 150 -8.09 6.78 7.07
N CYS A 151 -9.28 6.79 7.64
CA CYS A 151 -9.63 7.75 8.69
C CYS A 151 -10.73 7.22 9.62
N ARG A 152 -11.04 7.99 10.67
CA ARG A 152 -12.19 7.74 11.53
C ARG A 152 -13.44 8.29 10.85
N TYR A 153 -14.26 7.40 10.28
CA TYR A 153 -15.49 7.81 9.60
C TYR A 153 -16.55 8.30 10.58
N PRO A 154 -17.25 9.41 10.27
CA PRO A 154 -18.52 9.75 10.92
C PRO A 154 -19.56 8.64 10.66
N LYS A 155 -20.39 8.32 11.65
CA LYS A 155 -21.47 7.31 11.50
C LYS A 155 -22.40 7.60 10.33
N GLU A 156 -22.69 8.87 10.08
CA GLU A 156 -23.54 9.32 8.97
C GLU A 156 -22.97 8.92 7.61
N LEU A 157 -21.64 8.93 7.46
CA LEU A 157 -20.97 8.51 6.23
C LEU A 157 -21.10 7.01 6.01
N LEU A 158 -20.92 6.20 7.06
CA LEU A 158 -21.14 4.74 7.00
C LEU A 158 -22.58 4.39 6.62
N VAL A 159 -23.56 5.07 7.22
CA VAL A 159 -24.99 4.88 6.90
C VAL A 159 -25.28 5.26 5.45
N LEU A 160 -24.70 6.36 4.95
CA LEU A 160 -24.87 6.78 3.56
C LEU A 160 -24.33 5.71 2.60
N MET A 161 -23.14 5.20 2.85
CA MET A 161 -22.50 4.17 2.01
C MET A 161 -23.33 2.88 1.98
N GLU A 162 -23.77 2.40 3.15
CA GLU A 162 -24.60 1.18 3.23
C GLU A 162 -25.94 1.35 2.53
N ASN A 163 -26.60 2.50 2.70
CA ASN A 163 -27.86 2.78 2.02
C ASN A 163 -27.68 2.83 0.51
N TRP A 164 -26.59 3.46 0.03
CA TRP A 164 -26.28 3.53 -1.40
C TRP A 164 -26.05 2.14 -1.99
N LYS A 165 -25.18 1.35 -1.37
CA LYS A 165 -24.91 -0.04 -1.75
C LYS A 165 -26.17 -0.91 -1.83
N ASN A 166 -27.07 -0.76 -0.87
CA ASN A 166 -28.29 -1.58 -0.78
C ASN A 166 -29.40 -1.14 -1.75
N SER A 167 -29.30 0.05 -2.33
CA SER A 167 -30.33 0.61 -3.24
C SER A 167 -29.88 0.72 -4.70
N HIS A 168 -28.61 0.43 -5.01
CA HIS A 168 -28.05 0.54 -6.35
C HIS A 168 -27.26 -0.71 -6.74
N GLU A 169 -27.32 -1.07 -8.01
CA GLU A 169 -26.48 -2.11 -8.57
C GLU A 169 -25.04 -1.60 -8.77
N PRO A 170 -24.02 -2.42 -8.53
CA PRO A 170 -22.65 -2.05 -8.80
C PRO A 170 -22.39 -1.95 -10.31
N VAL A 171 -21.60 -0.95 -10.73
CA VAL A 171 -21.15 -0.86 -12.13
C VAL A 171 -20.05 -1.88 -12.45
N TYR A 172 -19.34 -2.35 -11.44
CA TYR A 172 -18.40 -3.47 -11.53
C TYR A 172 -18.66 -4.43 -10.38
N ASP A 173 -18.72 -5.73 -10.70
CA ASP A 173 -18.73 -6.85 -9.74
C ASP A 173 -17.97 -8.01 -10.38
N PHE A 174 -16.75 -8.29 -9.90
CA PHE A 174 -15.90 -9.36 -10.40
C PHE A 174 -14.99 -9.91 -9.30
N THR A 175 -14.49 -11.13 -9.49
CA THR A 175 -13.51 -11.74 -8.59
C THR A 175 -12.23 -12.02 -9.37
N SER A 176 -11.13 -11.43 -8.90
CA SER A 176 -9.80 -11.60 -9.49
C SER A 176 -9.17 -12.96 -9.15
N GLU A 177 -8.10 -13.34 -9.87
CA GLU A 177 -7.43 -14.65 -9.71
C GLU A 177 -6.91 -14.93 -8.30
N ASP A 178 -6.62 -13.88 -7.53
CA ASP A 178 -6.20 -13.98 -6.11
C ASP A 178 -7.39 -14.06 -5.13
N GLU A 179 -8.58 -14.43 -5.64
CA GLU A 179 -9.81 -14.67 -4.87
C GLU A 179 -10.33 -13.43 -4.12
N ILE A 180 -10.06 -12.23 -4.66
CA ILE A 180 -10.59 -10.98 -4.11
C ILE A 180 -11.77 -10.53 -4.98
N THR A 181 -12.93 -10.31 -4.37
CA THR A 181 -14.08 -9.73 -5.05
C THR A 181 -13.99 -8.21 -4.99
N HIS A 182 -14.16 -7.57 -6.14
CA HIS A 182 -14.16 -6.14 -6.33
C HIS A 182 -15.52 -5.67 -6.78
N ARG A 183 -16.10 -4.72 -6.05
CA ARG A 183 -17.36 -4.08 -6.42
C ARG A 183 -17.21 -2.58 -6.42
N VAL A 184 -17.81 -1.93 -7.41
CA VAL A 184 -17.77 -0.47 -7.54
C VAL A 184 -19.18 0.05 -7.79
N TRP A 185 -19.57 1.10 -7.09
CA TRP A 185 -20.79 1.88 -7.32
C TRP A 185 -20.44 3.31 -7.65
N ILE A 186 -21.17 3.95 -8.55
CA ILE A 186 -21.06 5.39 -8.81
C ILE A 186 -22.02 6.12 -7.89
N VAL A 187 -21.58 7.16 -7.22
CA VAL A 187 -22.41 8.07 -6.42
C VAL A 187 -22.51 9.38 -7.21
N ASP A 188 -23.59 9.53 -7.98
CA ASP A 188 -23.83 10.57 -8.97
C ASP A 188 -24.98 11.52 -8.63
N GLU A 189 -25.68 11.30 -7.51
CA GLU A 189 -26.70 12.21 -7.00
C GLU A 189 -26.06 13.42 -6.32
N GLU A 190 -26.37 14.63 -6.79
CA GLU A 190 -25.81 15.89 -6.29
C GLU A 190 -25.95 16.05 -4.77
N GLU A 191 -27.12 15.69 -4.20
CA GLU A 191 -27.36 15.75 -2.76
C GLU A 191 -26.36 14.87 -1.98
N LYS A 192 -26.07 13.67 -2.48
CA LYS A 192 -25.15 12.73 -1.86
C LYS A 192 -23.70 13.17 -2.02
N ILE A 193 -23.34 13.72 -3.19
CA ILE A 193 -22.03 14.29 -3.45
C ILE A 193 -21.75 15.43 -2.47
N GLN A 194 -22.67 16.38 -2.32
CA GLN A 194 -22.52 17.48 -1.37
C GLN A 194 -22.47 17.00 0.09
N LYS A 195 -23.27 15.98 0.43
CA LYS A 195 -23.25 15.40 1.78
C LYS A 195 -21.91 14.74 2.10
N ILE A 196 -21.34 13.93 1.17
CA ILE A 196 -20.03 13.30 1.33
C ILE A 196 -18.95 14.38 1.49
N HIS A 197 -18.93 15.36 0.59
CA HIS A 197 -17.98 16.48 0.66
C HIS A 197 -18.04 17.20 2.02
N SER A 198 -19.22 17.53 2.50
CA SER A 198 -19.42 18.18 3.80
C SER A 198 -18.94 17.33 4.97
N LEU A 199 -19.21 16.01 4.95
CA LEU A 199 -18.79 15.09 6.01
C LEU A 199 -17.27 14.95 6.07
N PHE A 200 -16.57 14.88 4.92
CA PHE A 200 -15.11 14.89 4.86
C PHE A 200 -14.53 16.20 5.38
N GLY A 201 -15.19 17.35 5.10
CA GLY A 201 -14.83 18.64 5.68
C GLY A 201 -14.80 18.67 7.21
N GLY A 202 -15.48 17.75 7.88
CA GLY A 202 -15.43 17.58 9.34
C GLY A 202 -14.29 16.71 9.85
N ILE A 203 -13.56 16.00 8.96
CA ILE A 203 -12.47 15.09 9.34
C ILE A 203 -11.18 15.89 9.55
N SER A 204 -10.55 15.73 10.71
CA SER A 204 -9.33 16.47 11.09
C SER A 204 -8.05 15.79 10.64
N SER A 205 -8.06 14.47 10.45
CA SER A 205 -6.87 13.69 10.09
C SER A 205 -7.23 12.50 9.23
N ILE A 206 -6.46 12.32 8.15
CA ILE A 206 -6.47 11.15 7.26
C ILE A 206 -5.07 10.54 7.32
N TYR A 207 -4.96 9.23 7.19
CA TYR A 207 -3.69 8.51 7.32
C TYR A 207 -3.41 7.75 6.04
N ILE A 208 -2.18 7.84 5.53
CA ILE A 208 -1.76 7.01 4.41
C ILE A 208 -1.59 5.59 4.94
N ALA A 209 -2.38 4.65 4.43
CA ALA A 209 -2.24 3.23 4.71
C ALA A 209 -1.18 2.61 3.76
N ASP A 210 -1.32 2.83 2.45
CA ASP A 210 -0.37 2.35 1.44
C ASP A 210 -0.23 3.38 0.30
N GLY A 211 0.91 3.36 -0.40
CA GLY A 211 1.18 4.26 -1.52
C GLY A 211 1.88 5.57 -1.14
N HIS A 212 2.78 5.58 -0.15
CA HIS A 212 3.55 6.76 0.25
C HIS A 212 4.32 7.38 -0.92
N HIS A 213 4.96 6.56 -1.79
CA HIS A 213 5.67 7.05 -2.97
C HIS A 213 4.71 7.70 -3.98
N ARG A 214 3.53 7.09 -4.21
CA ARG A 214 2.48 7.66 -5.07
C ARG A 214 1.98 9.01 -4.55
N ALA A 215 1.75 9.13 -3.24
CA ALA A 215 1.32 10.38 -2.61
C ALA A 215 2.39 11.47 -2.73
N ALA A 216 3.63 11.17 -2.37
CA ALA A 216 4.73 12.12 -2.45
C ALA A 216 4.97 12.61 -3.89
N SER A 217 4.94 11.70 -4.87
CA SER A 217 5.12 12.02 -6.29
C SER A 217 4.00 12.90 -6.82
N ALA A 218 2.73 12.57 -6.52
CA ALA A 218 1.59 13.37 -6.94
C ALA A 218 1.65 14.80 -6.37
N VAL A 219 2.05 14.94 -5.10
CA VAL A 219 2.25 16.26 -4.48
C VAL A 219 3.36 17.05 -5.16
N LYS A 220 4.50 16.42 -5.48
CA LYS A 220 5.62 17.10 -6.17
C LYS A 220 5.24 17.51 -7.60
N VAL A 221 4.48 16.68 -8.33
CA VAL A 221 3.96 17.05 -9.65
C VAL A 221 2.98 18.24 -9.54
N GLY A 222 2.05 18.21 -8.60
CA GLY A 222 1.15 19.32 -8.35
C GLY A 222 1.89 20.61 -8.02
N GLN A 223 2.93 20.57 -7.17
CA GLN A 223 3.79 21.72 -6.88
C GLN A 223 4.57 22.21 -8.11
N LYS A 224 5.02 21.30 -8.99
CA LYS A 224 5.64 21.65 -10.27
C LYS A 224 4.66 22.42 -11.15
N ARG A 225 3.44 21.87 -11.34
CA ARG A 225 2.37 22.50 -12.15
C ARG A 225 1.98 23.88 -11.60
N ARG A 226 1.91 24.06 -10.27
CA ARG A 226 1.68 25.38 -9.65
C ARG A 226 2.75 26.41 -10.01
N LYS A 227 4.01 25.99 -10.14
CA LYS A 227 5.11 26.88 -10.58
C LYS A 227 5.03 27.22 -12.07
N GLU A 228 4.57 26.28 -12.89
CA GLU A 228 4.36 26.46 -14.33
C GLU A 228 3.12 27.31 -14.63
N HIS A 229 2.12 27.29 -13.73
CA HIS A 229 0.86 28.03 -13.81
C HIS A 229 0.67 28.91 -12.56
N PRO A 230 1.42 30.03 -12.43
CA PRO A 230 1.42 30.83 -11.20
C PRO A 230 0.09 31.53 -10.90
N ASP A 231 -0.82 31.57 -11.85
CA ASP A 231 -2.19 32.09 -11.76
C ASP A 231 -3.23 31.02 -11.36
N TYR A 232 -2.79 29.83 -10.93
CA TYR A 232 -3.68 28.77 -10.48
C TYR A 232 -4.63 29.24 -9.36
N THR A 233 -5.85 28.71 -9.37
CA THR A 233 -6.91 29.11 -8.42
C THR A 233 -7.04 28.16 -7.23
N GLY A 234 -6.38 26.98 -7.29
CA GLY A 234 -6.50 25.89 -6.35
C GLY A 234 -7.62 24.90 -6.69
N LYS A 235 -8.33 25.10 -7.80
CA LYS A 235 -9.42 24.22 -8.26
C LYS A 235 -9.00 23.27 -9.37
N GLU A 236 -7.84 23.50 -9.99
CA GLU A 236 -7.29 22.71 -11.08
C GLU A 236 -6.97 21.30 -10.57
N GLU A 237 -7.16 20.28 -11.43
CA GLU A 237 -7.04 18.87 -11.08
C GLU A 237 -5.64 18.51 -10.55
N PHE A 238 -4.58 19.17 -10.99
CA PHE A 238 -3.23 18.96 -10.45
C PHE A 238 -3.04 19.38 -8.98
N ASN A 239 -4.02 20.05 -8.36
CA ASN A 239 -4.04 20.35 -6.93
C ASN A 239 -4.55 19.16 -6.09
N PHE A 240 -4.91 18.06 -6.73
CA PHE A 240 -5.49 16.89 -6.10
C PHE A 240 -4.79 15.63 -6.57
N PHE A 241 -4.95 14.56 -5.80
CA PHE A 241 -4.49 13.23 -6.18
C PHE A 241 -5.54 12.16 -5.89
N LEU A 242 -5.56 11.14 -6.75
CA LEU A 242 -6.48 10.02 -6.65
C LEU A 242 -6.27 9.23 -5.36
N SER A 243 -7.35 9.00 -4.62
CA SER A 243 -7.30 8.24 -3.38
C SER A 243 -8.58 7.45 -3.13
N VAL A 244 -8.44 6.37 -2.36
CA VAL A 244 -9.56 5.66 -1.75
C VAL A 244 -9.40 5.79 -0.25
N VAL A 245 -10.37 6.40 0.42
CA VAL A 245 -10.38 6.54 1.87
C VAL A 245 -11.26 5.46 2.46
N PHE A 246 -10.77 4.74 3.47
CA PHE A 246 -11.50 3.67 4.16
C PHE A 246 -11.75 4.02 5.63
N PRO A 247 -12.78 3.47 6.25
CA PRO A 247 -12.88 3.41 7.70
C PRO A 247 -11.70 2.58 8.24
N TYR A 248 -10.94 3.13 9.18
CA TYR A 248 -9.70 2.50 9.67
C TYR A 248 -9.92 1.11 10.29
N ASP A 249 -11.07 0.89 10.91
CA ASP A 249 -11.47 -0.34 11.62
C ASP A 249 -11.88 -1.49 10.68
N GLN A 250 -12.09 -1.22 9.39
CA GLN A 250 -12.33 -2.24 8.38
C GLN A 250 -11.04 -2.83 7.79
N LEU A 251 -9.92 -2.14 7.95
CA LEU A 251 -8.67 -2.52 7.31
C LEU A 251 -8.03 -3.77 7.92
N THR A 252 -7.27 -4.47 7.11
CA THR A 252 -6.48 -5.62 7.53
C THR A 252 -5.02 -5.36 7.25
N ILE A 253 -4.21 -5.36 8.31
CA ILE A 253 -2.76 -5.35 8.21
C ILE A 253 -2.27 -6.77 8.45
N LEU A 254 -1.50 -7.30 7.52
CA LEU A 254 -0.77 -8.55 7.68
C LEU A 254 0.64 -8.27 8.19
N PRO A 255 1.28 -9.25 8.85
CA PRO A 255 2.65 -9.07 9.30
C PRO A 255 3.61 -8.92 8.11
N TYR A 256 4.71 -8.23 8.34
CA TYR A 256 5.84 -8.21 7.42
C TYR A 256 6.98 -9.00 8.07
N HIS A 257 7.24 -10.22 7.58
CA HIS A 257 8.25 -11.13 8.13
C HIS A 257 9.65 -10.72 7.71
N ARG A 258 10.67 -11.15 8.45
CA ARG A 258 12.08 -10.90 8.18
C ARG A 258 12.81 -12.21 7.96
N ILE A 259 13.70 -12.23 6.98
CA ILE A 259 14.61 -13.34 6.68
C ILE A 259 16.00 -12.75 6.72
N VAL A 260 16.88 -13.32 7.53
CA VAL A 260 18.29 -12.97 7.54
C VAL A 260 19.07 -14.10 6.87
N LYS A 261 19.97 -13.77 5.94
CA LYS A 261 20.65 -14.74 5.08
C LYS A 261 21.81 -15.45 5.78
N ASP A 262 22.32 -14.92 6.88
CA ASP A 262 23.40 -15.49 7.65
C ASP A 262 23.31 -15.13 9.14
N LEU A 263 23.99 -15.89 9.99
CA LEU A 263 24.04 -15.68 11.43
C LEU A 263 25.31 -14.92 11.87
N LYS A 264 25.95 -14.15 10.99
CA LYS A 264 27.19 -13.42 11.28
C LYS A 264 28.31 -14.34 11.80
N GLY A 265 28.42 -15.53 11.22
CA GLY A 265 29.40 -16.54 11.60
C GLY A 265 29.15 -17.25 12.94
N MET A 266 28.00 -17.03 13.56
CA MET A 266 27.62 -17.76 14.78
C MET A 266 27.06 -19.15 14.44
N GLU A 267 27.39 -20.12 15.29
CA GLU A 267 26.67 -21.41 15.28
C GLU A 267 25.20 -21.21 15.69
N PRO A 268 24.25 -21.96 15.10
CA PRO A 268 22.81 -21.83 15.41
C PRO A 268 22.50 -21.89 16.92
N LYS A 269 23.15 -22.78 17.68
CA LYS A 269 22.96 -22.88 19.14
C LYS A 269 23.40 -21.61 19.88
N ALA A 270 24.48 -20.98 19.45
CA ALA A 270 24.95 -19.72 20.05
C ALA A 270 23.98 -18.58 19.74
N PHE A 271 23.49 -18.52 18.48
CA PHE A 271 22.48 -17.55 18.09
C PHE A 271 21.19 -17.70 18.88
N ILE A 272 20.63 -18.91 18.98
CA ILE A 272 19.44 -19.22 19.82
C ILE A 272 19.72 -18.82 21.30
N GLY A 273 20.89 -19.12 21.80
CA GLY A 273 21.30 -18.75 23.16
C GLY A 273 21.27 -17.25 23.42
N SER A 274 21.65 -16.43 22.43
CA SER A 274 21.66 -14.97 22.54
C SER A 274 20.24 -14.37 22.65
N MET A 275 19.21 -15.05 22.16
CA MET A 275 17.82 -14.60 22.31
C MET A 275 17.37 -14.53 23.77
N LYS A 276 17.89 -15.40 24.64
CA LYS A 276 17.49 -15.48 26.06
C LYS A 276 17.78 -14.22 26.88
N PHE A 277 18.64 -13.33 26.40
CA PHE A 277 18.91 -12.06 27.08
C PHE A 277 17.73 -11.09 27.06
N ASN A 278 16.91 -11.16 25.99
CA ASN A 278 15.81 -10.22 25.78
C ASN A 278 14.45 -10.90 25.66
N PHE A 279 14.42 -12.24 25.53
CA PHE A 279 13.19 -13.00 25.26
C PHE A 279 13.11 -14.25 26.14
N GLU A 280 11.91 -14.57 26.59
CA GLU A 280 11.55 -15.92 26.97
C GLU A 280 11.51 -16.77 25.69
N LEU A 281 12.19 -17.92 25.70
CA LEU A 281 12.35 -18.79 24.52
C LEU A 281 11.78 -20.17 24.79
N MET A 282 10.88 -20.64 23.90
CA MET A 282 10.30 -21.98 23.95
C MET A 282 10.44 -22.66 22.57
N ALA A 283 11.01 -23.85 22.55
CA ALA A 283 11.07 -24.66 21.32
C ALA A 283 9.68 -25.12 20.88
N MET A 284 9.43 -25.16 19.56
CA MET A 284 8.16 -25.56 18.94
C MET A 284 8.42 -26.75 17.99
N PRO A 285 8.78 -27.94 18.50
CA PRO A 285 9.21 -29.04 17.68
C PRO A 285 8.11 -29.51 16.74
N GLY A 286 8.40 -29.53 15.43
CA GLY A 286 7.50 -30.03 14.40
C GLY A 286 6.35 -29.09 14.01
N PHE A 287 6.24 -27.89 14.58
CA PHE A 287 5.16 -26.96 14.29
C PHE A 287 5.69 -25.56 13.96
N PRO A 288 5.19 -24.93 12.86
CA PRO A 288 5.47 -23.51 12.59
C PRO A 288 4.97 -22.64 13.74
N CYS A 289 5.79 -21.66 14.16
CA CYS A 289 5.43 -20.72 15.22
C CYS A 289 4.85 -19.44 14.61
N LYS A 290 3.51 -19.32 14.66
CA LYS A 290 2.81 -18.07 14.31
C LYS A 290 2.54 -17.27 15.58
N PRO A 291 3.07 -16.04 15.73
CA PRO A 291 2.74 -15.16 16.85
C PRO A 291 1.24 -14.85 16.87
N VAL A 292 0.66 -14.84 18.07
CA VAL A 292 -0.78 -14.60 18.29
C VAL A 292 -1.07 -13.32 19.10
N GLU A 293 -0.04 -12.70 19.65
CA GLU A 293 -0.10 -11.46 20.43
C GLU A 293 1.14 -10.60 20.20
N LYS A 294 1.04 -9.31 20.55
CA LYS A 294 2.17 -8.36 20.50
C LYS A 294 3.33 -8.83 21.38
N HIS A 295 4.53 -8.41 21.00
CA HIS A 295 5.79 -8.71 21.67
C HIS A 295 6.15 -10.21 21.63
N CYS A 296 5.49 -10.96 20.74
CA CYS A 296 5.79 -12.34 20.43
C CYS A 296 6.28 -12.50 19.00
N PHE A 297 7.23 -13.43 18.80
CA PHE A 297 7.85 -13.70 17.51
C PHE A 297 7.97 -15.22 17.32
N GLY A 298 7.86 -15.66 16.07
CA GLY A 298 8.31 -16.99 15.68
C GLY A 298 9.74 -16.89 15.13
N LEU A 299 10.69 -17.57 15.70
CA LEU A 299 12.05 -17.72 15.15
C LEU A 299 12.17 -19.08 14.49
N TYR A 300 12.62 -19.12 13.24
CA TYR A 300 13.06 -20.33 12.54
C TYR A 300 14.55 -20.27 12.29
N VAL A 301 15.27 -21.32 12.70
CA VAL A 301 16.71 -21.46 12.48
C VAL A 301 17.09 -22.93 12.61
N ASP A 302 17.99 -23.41 11.74
CA ASP A 302 18.54 -24.78 11.76
C ASP A 302 17.44 -25.89 11.79
N GLY A 303 16.41 -25.73 10.97
CA GLY A 303 15.30 -26.70 10.85
C GLY A 303 14.25 -26.65 11.97
N GLU A 304 14.39 -25.77 12.96
CA GLU A 304 13.53 -25.73 14.12
C GLU A 304 12.83 -24.37 14.33
N TRP A 305 11.59 -24.42 14.82
CA TRP A 305 10.84 -23.24 15.24
C TRP A 305 10.93 -23.01 16.73
N PHE A 306 11.00 -21.72 17.11
CA PHE A 306 11.00 -21.27 18.50
C PHE A 306 9.97 -20.16 18.64
N HIS A 307 9.24 -20.15 19.75
CA HIS A 307 8.45 -19.03 20.21
C HIS A 307 9.33 -18.13 21.07
N LEU A 308 9.39 -16.83 20.73
CA LEU A 308 10.05 -15.80 21.52
C LEU A 308 8.99 -14.86 22.05
N LYS A 309 9.05 -14.56 23.35
CA LYS A 309 8.24 -13.51 23.99
C LYS A 309 9.18 -12.49 24.64
N ALA A 310 9.12 -11.24 24.20
CA ALA A 310 9.98 -10.19 24.73
C ALA A 310 9.68 -9.93 26.22
N TYR A 311 10.74 -9.76 27.03
CA TYR A 311 10.57 -9.36 28.43
C TYR A 311 10.01 -7.94 28.53
N PRO A 312 9.15 -7.62 29.52
CA PRO A 312 8.51 -6.30 29.64
C PRO A 312 9.49 -5.12 29.69
N ASP A 313 10.67 -5.29 30.27
CA ASP A 313 11.69 -4.25 30.36
C ASP A 313 12.31 -3.88 29.01
N VAL A 314 12.15 -4.73 27.99
CA VAL A 314 12.61 -4.49 26.63
C VAL A 314 11.83 -3.37 25.94
N TYR A 315 10.54 -3.24 26.23
CA TYR A 315 9.63 -2.32 25.52
C TYR A 315 8.82 -1.36 26.43
N ALA A 316 8.54 -1.71 27.69
CA ALA A 316 7.58 -0.97 28.51
C ALA A 316 7.90 0.51 28.75
N LYS A 317 9.18 0.91 28.68
CA LYS A 317 9.65 2.30 28.83
C LYS A 317 9.98 2.99 27.51
N LYS A 318 9.70 2.35 26.38
CA LYS A 318 9.93 2.92 25.05
C LYS A 318 8.76 3.82 24.62
N ASP A 319 9.04 4.70 23.69
CA ASP A 319 8.00 5.49 23.01
C ASP A 319 7.17 4.64 22.03
N SER A 320 6.18 5.23 21.41
CA SER A 320 5.26 4.56 20.48
C SER A 320 5.96 3.76 19.38
N VAL A 321 7.07 4.27 18.82
CA VAL A 321 7.86 3.59 17.78
C VAL A 321 8.69 2.46 18.40
N GLY A 322 9.35 2.71 19.52
CA GLY A 322 10.19 1.71 20.20
C GLY A 322 9.43 0.52 20.78
N GLN A 323 8.10 0.65 20.95
CA GLN A 323 7.22 -0.45 21.41
C GLN A 323 6.77 -1.37 20.27
N LEU A 324 6.99 -0.99 19.01
CA LEU A 324 6.64 -1.85 17.88
C LEU A 324 7.49 -3.12 17.87
N ASP A 325 6.89 -4.24 17.53
CA ASP A 325 7.60 -5.52 17.42
C ASP A 325 8.78 -5.45 16.42
N VAL A 326 8.61 -4.71 15.33
CA VAL A 326 9.67 -4.47 14.35
C VAL A 326 10.85 -3.69 14.94
N SER A 327 10.59 -2.74 15.85
CA SER A 327 11.63 -1.96 16.55
C SER A 327 12.32 -2.81 17.62
N ILE A 328 11.57 -3.63 18.35
CA ILE A 328 12.12 -4.56 19.33
C ILE A 328 13.08 -5.54 18.66
N LEU A 329 12.67 -6.13 17.52
CA LEU A 329 13.52 -7.05 16.77
C LEU A 329 14.78 -6.34 16.25
N GLN A 330 14.66 -5.12 15.73
CA GLN A 330 15.79 -4.31 15.26
C GLN A 330 16.77 -4.02 16.41
N ASP A 331 16.26 -3.48 17.52
CA ASP A 331 17.08 -3.00 18.64
C ASP A 331 17.74 -4.13 19.46
N LYS A 332 17.15 -5.32 19.46
CA LYS A 332 17.58 -6.42 20.33
C LYS A 332 18.22 -7.60 19.59
N VAL A 333 17.99 -7.72 18.28
CA VAL A 333 18.50 -8.85 17.48
C VAL A 333 19.24 -8.38 16.24
N LEU A 334 18.56 -7.68 15.32
CA LEU A 334 19.14 -7.38 14.02
C LEU A 334 20.40 -6.53 14.13
N GLY A 335 20.36 -5.42 14.89
CA GLY A 335 21.53 -4.56 15.13
C GLY A 335 22.58 -5.23 16.00
N PRO A 336 22.30 -5.47 17.30
CA PRO A 336 23.35 -5.87 18.25
C PRO A 336 23.89 -7.29 18.04
N VAL A 337 23.07 -8.24 17.58
CA VAL A 337 23.47 -9.65 17.42
C VAL A 337 23.97 -9.90 16.00
N LEU A 338 23.21 -9.48 14.98
CA LEU A 338 23.50 -9.77 13.59
C LEU A 338 24.29 -8.64 12.87
N GLY A 339 24.38 -7.45 13.47
CA GLY A 339 25.08 -6.29 12.89
C GLY A 339 24.37 -5.69 11.69
N ILE A 340 23.04 -5.88 11.58
CA ILE A 340 22.19 -5.27 10.56
C ILE A 340 21.70 -3.94 11.13
N GLU A 341 22.45 -2.86 10.88
CA GLU A 341 22.16 -1.53 11.45
C GLU A 341 21.00 -0.84 10.70
N ASP A 342 21.02 -0.88 9.37
CA ASP A 342 19.94 -0.32 8.54
C ASP A 342 19.34 -1.40 7.62
N PRO A 343 18.15 -1.92 7.97
CA PRO A 343 17.52 -2.98 7.17
C PRO A 343 17.02 -2.52 5.79
N ARG A 344 17.12 -1.22 5.45
CA ARG A 344 16.79 -0.70 4.11
C ARG A 344 17.87 -0.94 3.10
N THR A 345 19.11 -1.03 3.55
CA THR A 345 20.31 -1.07 2.71
C THR A 345 21.17 -2.32 2.91
N ASP A 346 20.96 -3.08 4.00
CA ASP A 346 21.71 -4.30 4.26
C ASP A 346 21.17 -5.45 3.39
N GLU A 347 22.01 -6.00 2.52
CA GLU A 347 21.65 -7.08 1.59
C GLU A 347 21.45 -8.45 2.27
N ARG A 348 21.84 -8.57 3.55
CA ARG A 348 21.67 -9.79 4.34
C ARG A 348 20.26 -9.96 4.89
N ILE A 349 19.40 -8.95 4.81
CA ILE A 349 18.01 -9.05 5.22
C ILE A 349 17.05 -8.96 4.04
N CYS A 350 16.05 -9.83 4.04
CA CYS A 350 14.92 -9.80 3.12
C CYS A 350 13.61 -9.70 3.87
N PHE A 351 12.54 -9.30 3.16
CA PHE A 351 11.22 -9.13 3.73
C PHE A 351 10.20 -9.98 2.97
N MET A 352 9.30 -10.63 3.71
CA MET A 352 8.24 -11.45 3.14
C MET A 352 6.88 -11.02 3.71
N GLY A 353 5.93 -10.68 2.83
CA GLY A 353 4.58 -10.29 3.25
C GLY A 353 3.82 -11.45 3.92
N GLY A 354 2.95 -11.12 4.86
CA GLY A 354 2.17 -12.11 5.61
C GLY A 354 1.06 -12.81 4.82
N ASN A 355 0.96 -12.59 3.52
CA ASN A 355 0.17 -13.36 2.57
C ASN A 355 0.83 -14.71 2.22
N HIS A 356 2.14 -14.86 2.41
CA HIS A 356 2.88 -16.13 2.27
C HIS A 356 2.68 -17.04 3.48
N LYS A 357 2.92 -18.33 3.29
CA LYS A 357 2.83 -19.33 4.37
C LYS A 357 4.13 -19.38 5.16
N LEU A 358 4.05 -19.73 6.46
CA LEU A 358 5.26 -19.88 7.30
C LEU A 358 6.25 -20.94 6.79
N LYS A 359 5.80 -21.94 6.04
CA LYS A 359 6.69 -22.89 5.37
C LYS A 359 7.57 -22.25 4.30
N ASP A 360 7.04 -21.22 3.59
CA ASP A 360 7.80 -20.51 2.56
C ASP A 360 8.85 -19.61 3.23
N LEU A 361 8.52 -19.06 4.41
CA LEU A 361 9.44 -18.32 5.25
C LEU A 361 10.59 -19.20 5.76
N ALA A 362 10.28 -20.43 6.21
CA ALA A 362 11.28 -21.40 6.64
C ALA A 362 12.19 -21.83 5.49
N ALA A 363 11.62 -22.15 4.32
CA ALA A 363 12.37 -22.54 3.14
C ALA A 363 13.37 -21.47 2.70
N ALA A 364 12.98 -20.20 2.72
CA ALA A 364 13.86 -19.09 2.37
C ALA A 364 15.03 -18.90 3.36
N ALA A 365 14.85 -19.24 4.64
CA ALA A 365 15.94 -19.27 5.60
C ALA A 365 16.89 -20.47 5.39
N ASP A 366 16.33 -21.65 5.06
CA ASP A 366 17.11 -22.87 4.77
C ASP A 366 17.99 -22.70 3.52
N GLU A 367 17.50 -22.03 2.48
CA GLU A 367 18.27 -21.75 1.25
C GLU A 367 19.58 -21.01 1.51
N THR A 368 19.61 -20.18 2.54
CA THR A 368 20.78 -19.34 2.85
C THR A 368 21.56 -19.82 4.08
N GLY A 369 21.02 -20.73 4.86
CA GLY A 369 21.58 -21.15 6.15
C GLY A 369 21.45 -20.09 7.24
N GLY A 370 20.51 -19.17 7.08
CA GLY A 370 20.27 -18.07 7.99
C GLY A 370 19.13 -18.34 8.99
N ALA A 371 18.30 -17.31 9.26
CA ALA A 371 17.15 -17.43 10.14
C ALA A 371 15.96 -16.63 9.62
N ALA A 372 14.76 -16.97 10.05
CA ALA A 372 13.57 -16.21 9.74
C ALA A 372 12.78 -15.84 11.00
N PHE A 373 12.18 -14.66 10.97
CA PHE A 373 11.33 -14.14 12.03
C PHE A 373 9.90 -13.95 11.54
N ALA A 374 8.98 -14.77 12.02
CA ALA A 374 7.55 -14.56 11.88
C ALA A 374 7.13 -13.47 12.86
N MET A 375 6.53 -12.39 12.33
CA MET A 375 6.13 -11.21 13.09
C MET A 375 4.64 -11.26 13.43
N TYR A 376 4.24 -10.60 14.50
CA TYR A 376 2.86 -10.20 14.75
C TYR A 376 2.53 -8.94 13.92
N PRO A 377 1.32 -8.80 13.35
CA PRO A 377 0.99 -7.63 12.55
C PRO A 377 0.87 -6.36 13.41
N THR A 378 1.35 -5.25 12.90
CA THR A 378 1.08 -3.92 13.46
C THR A 378 -0.41 -3.60 13.34
N SER A 379 -0.98 -2.91 14.32
CA SER A 379 -2.38 -2.48 14.28
C SER A 379 -2.57 -1.10 13.63
N MET A 380 -3.81 -0.80 13.21
CA MET A 380 -4.17 0.54 12.73
C MET A 380 -4.03 1.60 13.82
N GLU A 381 -4.33 1.24 15.07
CA GLU A 381 -4.21 2.14 16.21
C GLU A 381 -2.74 2.53 16.47
N GLU A 382 -1.80 1.59 16.34
CA GLU A 382 -0.35 1.87 16.44
C GLU A 382 0.11 2.80 15.32
N LEU A 383 -0.29 2.51 14.07
CA LEU A 383 0.03 3.34 12.92
C LEU A 383 -0.49 4.77 13.12
N MET A 384 -1.76 4.89 13.50
CA MET A 384 -2.40 6.20 13.67
C MET A 384 -1.77 6.99 14.82
N ALA A 385 -1.46 6.33 15.96
CA ALA A 385 -0.82 6.97 17.10
C ALA A 385 0.58 7.52 16.73
N ILE A 386 1.38 6.73 16.02
CA ILE A 386 2.72 7.14 15.56
C ILE A 386 2.64 8.32 14.57
N ALA A 387 1.70 8.25 13.62
CA ALA A 387 1.48 9.31 12.66
C ALA A 387 0.92 10.60 13.33
N ASP A 388 0.09 10.47 14.37
CA ASP A 388 -0.41 11.59 15.18
C ASP A 388 0.71 12.29 15.96
N GLU A 389 1.72 11.56 16.40
CA GLU A 389 2.93 12.11 17.03
C GLU A 389 3.92 12.73 16.02
N GLY A 390 3.62 12.66 14.71
CA GLY A 390 4.53 13.12 13.65
C GLY A 390 5.78 12.26 13.52
N LYS A 391 5.76 11.03 14.06
CA LYS A 391 6.85 10.06 13.98
C LYS A 391 6.70 9.14 12.79
N LEU A 392 7.76 8.38 12.50
CA LEU A 392 7.81 7.43 11.40
C LEU A 392 8.06 6.03 11.94
N MET A 393 7.45 5.06 11.28
CA MET A 393 7.67 3.64 11.56
C MET A 393 8.97 3.16 10.88
N PRO A 394 9.61 2.11 11.41
CA PRO A 394 10.66 1.40 10.69
C PRO A 394 10.15 0.89 9.33
N PRO A 395 11.04 0.69 8.34
CA PRO A 395 10.64 0.21 7.02
C PRO A 395 9.97 -1.16 7.10
N LYS A 396 9.02 -1.39 6.18
CA LYS A 396 8.32 -2.67 6.07
C LYS A 396 7.63 -3.09 7.38
N SER A 397 6.94 -2.16 8.03
CA SER A 397 6.18 -2.39 9.26
C SER A 397 4.75 -2.84 9.01
N THR A 398 4.17 -2.48 7.86
CA THR A 398 2.76 -2.75 7.52
C THR A 398 2.64 -3.38 6.14
N TRP A 399 1.74 -4.35 6.01
CA TRP A 399 1.32 -4.95 4.73
C TRP A 399 -0.20 -4.95 4.67
N PHE A 400 -0.78 -3.99 3.95
CA PHE A 400 -2.23 -3.90 3.79
C PHE A 400 -2.74 -4.91 2.76
N GLU A 401 -3.80 -5.62 3.13
CA GLU A 401 -4.53 -6.55 2.28
C GLU A 401 -6.06 -6.34 2.41
N PRO A 402 -6.79 -6.50 1.29
CA PRO A 402 -6.32 -6.68 -0.09
C PRO A 402 -5.71 -5.40 -0.69
N LYS A 403 -4.86 -5.57 -1.71
CA LYS A 403 -4.29 -4.44 -2.47
C LYS A 403 -5.36 -3.80 -3.35
N LEU A 404 -5.38 -2.47 -3.41
CA LEU A 404 -6.18 -1.73 -4.38
C LEU A 404 -5.72 -2.03 -5.80
N ARG A 405 -6.65 -2.07 -6.75
CA ARG A 405 -6.30 -2.27 -8.17
C ARG A 405 -6.01 -0.95 -8.84
N SER A 406 -4.96 -0.91 -9.66
CA SER A 406 -4.74 0.12 -10.67
C SER A 406 -5.69 -0.08 -11.85
N GLY A 407 -5.99 1.00 -12.57
CA GLY A 407 -6.79 0.96 -13.79
C GLY A 407 -8.32 0.97 -13.59
N LEU A 408 -8.81 0.76 -12.36
CA LEU A 408 -10.25 0.92 -12.08
C LEU A 408 -10.67 2.40 -11.99
N PHE A 409 -9.74 3.26 -11.58
CA PHE A 409 -9.93 4.71 -11.50
C PHE A 409 -8.61 5.38 -11.90
N ILE A 410 -8.71 6.38 -12.74
CA ILE A 410 -7.60 7.22 -13.18
C ILE A 410 -8.06 8.66 -13.05
N HIS A 411 -7.24 9.50 -12.45
CA HIS A 411 -7.50 10.93 -12.29
C HIS A 411 -6.55 11.71 -13.20
N LYS A 412 -7.08 12.41 -14.21
CA LYS A 412 -6.32 13.29 -15.12
C LYS A 412 -5.96 14.58 -14.40
N LEU A 413 -4.77 15.09 -14.65
CA LEU A 413 -4.28 16.34 -14.04
C LEU A 413 -4.58 17.57 -14.87
N SER A 414 -4.97 17.39 -16.14
CA SER A 414 -5.50 18.41 -17.04
C SER A 414 -6.87 17.99 -17.59
N ASP A 415 -7.68 18.97 -18.00
CA ASP A 415 -9.02 18.77 -18.59
C ASP A 415 -9.00 18.07 -19.95
#